data_1ae6eee4930588a34ed348231619034e
#
_entry.id   1ae6eee4930588a34ed348231619034e
#
_cell.length_a   1.000
_cell.length_b   1.000
_cell.length_c   1.000
_cell.angle_alpha   90.00
_cell.angle_beta   90.00
_cell.angle_gamma   90.00
#
_symmetry.space_group_name_H-M   'P 1'
#
loop_
_entity.id
_entity.type
_entity.pdbx_description
1 polymer ?
#
loop_
_entity_poly.entity_id
_entity_poly.type
_entity_poly.pdbx_seq_one_letter_code
_entity_poly.pdbx_strand_id
1 'polypeptide(L)'
;MKTLFVSYRVTDLDRSLGFYTALGYAELGRVEIGDGARLAILAFPGEPAASLELVHRPADGRVDVGSGFDHLAIQADTLTDTLKALTEAGLEPGPLQYPGGPDGPKTSWLTDPDGYRIELVEWPSGHPDDITAADFS
;
A
#
# COMPACT_ATOMS: atom_id res chain seq x y z
N MET A 1 6.29 15.81 -17.42
CA MET A 1 6.11 14.41 -17.00
C MET A 1 5.70 14.37 -15.54
N LYS A 2 4.93 13.36 -15.14
CA LYS A 2 4.58 13.10 -13.74
C LYS A 2 4.45 11.59 -13.53
N THR A 3 4.65 11.14 -12.29
CA THR A 3 4.39 9.76 -11.94
C THR A 3 2.90 9.47 -12.02
N LEU A 4 2.50 8.41 -12.70
CA LEU A 4 1.10 8.02 -12.85
C LEU A 4 0.67 7.13 -11.68
N PHE A 5 1.30 5.99 -11.51
CA PHE A 5 1.11 5.06 -10.40
C PHE A 5 2.27 4.07 -10.37
N VAL A 6 2.32 3.26 -9.32
CA VAL A 6 3.19 2.08 -9.24
C VAL A 6 2.37 0.84 -9.57
N SER A 7 2.95 -0.09 -10.31
CA SER A 7 2.31 -1.36 -10.68
C SER A 7 3.16 -2.54 -10.23
N TYR A 8 2.52 -3.58 -9.68
CA TYR A 8 3.21 -4.84 -9.42
C TYR A 8 2.28 -6.04 -9.64
N ARG A 9 2.93 -7.17 -9.94
CA ARG A 9 2.21 -8.43 -10.19
C ARG A 9 1.66 -9.02 -8.90
N VAL A 10 0.53 -9.71 -9.02
CA VAL A 10 -0.07 -10.51 -7.96
C VAL A 10 -0.33 -11.93 -8.45
N THR A 11 -0.24 -12.89 -7.55
CA THR A 11 -0.48 -14.31 -7.87
C THR A 11 -1.96 -14.59 -8.09
N ASP A 12 -2.83 -13.95 -7.32
CA ASP A 12 -4.28 -14.12 -7.35
C ASP A 12 -4.93 -12.75 -7.17
N LEU A 13 -5.58 -12.24 -8.22
CA LEU A 13 -6.11 -10.88 -8.20
C LEU A 13 -7.21 -10.71 -7.15
N ASP A 14 -8.13 -11.65 -7.03
CA ASP A 14 -9.25 -11.54 -6.08
C ASP A 14 -8.74 -11.57 -4.63
N ARG A 15 -7.77 -12.43 -4.34
CA ARG A 15 -7.12 -12.49 -3.02
C ARG A 15 -6.43 -11.17 -2.68
N SER A 16 -5.65 -10.63 -3.61
CA SER A 16 -4.96 -9.36 -3.40
C SER A 16 -5.93 -8.19 -3.27
N LEU A 17 -6.97 -8.14 -4.10
CA LEU A 17 -8.01 -7.11 -3.98
C LEU A 17 -8.73 -7.17 -2.63
N GLY A 18 -8.99 -8.37 -2.11
CA GLY A 18 -9.55 -8.52 -0.77
C GLY A 18 -8.66 -7.90 0.31
N PHE A 19 -7.35 -8.12 0.21
CA PHE A 19 -6.38 -7.53 1.12
C PHE A 19 -6.33 -6.00 1.00
N TYR A 20 -6.15 -5.47 -0.21
CA TYR A 20 -6.01 -4.02 -0.42
C TYR A 20 -7.30 -3.27 -0.13
N THR A 21 -8.46 -3.86 -0.38
CA THR A 21 -9.75 -3.29 0.01
C THR A 21 -9.88 -3.24 1.54
N ALA A 22 -9.49 -4.30 2.24
CA ALA A 22 -9.46 -4.33 3.70
C ALA A 22 -8.46 -3.30 4.27
N LEU A 23 -7.36 -3.05 3.57
CA LEU A 23 -6.40 -1.99 3.92
C LEU A 23 -6.98 -0.58 3.77
N GLY A 24 -7.97 -0.40 2.91
CA GLY A 24 -8.66 0.87 2.72
C GLY A 24 -8.68 1.41 1.30
N TYR A 25 -8.03 0.73 0.36
CA TYR A 25 -8.10 1.13 -1.04
C TYR A 25 -9.50 0.93 -1.62
N ALA A 26 -9.90 1.84 -2.49
CA ALA A 26 -11.06 1.67 -3.36
C ALA A 26 -10.59 1.21 -4.75
N GLU A 27 -11.29 0.26 -5.33
CA GLU A 27 -11.05 -0.15 -6.72
C GLU A 27 -11.74 0.85 -7.65
N LEU A 28 -10.95 1.50 -8.50
CA LEU A 28 -11.46 2.45 -9.49
C LEU A 28 -11.97 1.75 -10.74
N GLY A 29 -11.37 0.63 -11.11
CA GLY A 29 -11.78 -0.14 -12.27
C GLY A 29 -10.86 -1.31 -12.56
N ARG A 30 -11.28 -2.14 -13.50
CA ARG A 30 -10.53 -3.29 -14.01
C ARG A 30 -10.42 -3.22 -15.51
N VAL A 31 -9.33 -3.73 -16.05
CA VAL A 31 -9.09 -3.85 -17.48
C VAL A 31 -8.54 -5.24 -17.78
N GLU A 32 -9.07 -5.87 -18.82
CA GLU A 32 -8.44 -7.05 -19.40
C GLU A 32 -7.57 -6.61 -20.57
N ILE A 33 -6.34 -7.08 -20.58
CA ILE A 33 -5.42 -6.88 -21.71
C ILE A 33 -5.12 -8.22 -22.36
N GLY A 34 -4.59 -8.22 -23.58
CA GLY A 34 -4.34 -9.44 -24.34
C GLY A 34 -3.63 -10.51 -23.51
N ASP A 35 -3.68 -11.76 -23.93
CA ASP A 35 -3.07 -12.94 -23.29
C ASP A 35 -3.64 -13.31 -21.89
N GLY A 36 -4.85 -12.84 -21.57
CA GLY A 36 -5.53 -13.18 -20.32
C GLY A 36 -5.07 -12.41 -19.10
N ALA A 37 -4.22 -11.39 -19.27
CA ALA A 37 -3.81 -10.53 -18.16
C ALA A 37 -4.95 -9.61 -17.72
N ARG A 38 -5.08 -9.39 -16.42
CA ARG A 38 -6.09 -8.52 -15.80
C ARG A 38 -5.40 -7.49 -14.90
N LEU A 39 -5.89 -6.27 -14.98
CA LEU A 39 -5.39 -5.15 -14.17
C LEU A 39 -6.50 -4.67 -13.24
N ALA A 40 -6.15 -4.29 -12.03
CA ALA A 40 -7.02 -3.55 -11.12
C ALA A 40 -6.33 -2.24 -10.74
N ILE A 41 -7.06 -1.15 -10.83
CA ILE A 41 -6.58 0.21 -10.58
C ILE A 41 -7.17 0.69 -9.26
N LEU A 42 -6.33 1.12 -8.35
CA LEU A 42 -6.69 1.44 -6.95
C LEU A 42 -6.28 2.85 -6.56
N ALA A 43 -7.07 3.43 -5.67
CA ALA A 43 -6.74 4.66 -4.93
C ALA A 43 -7.36 4.62 -3.55
N PHE A 44 -6.77 5.31 -2.58
CA PHE A 44 -7.48 5.58 -1.33
C PHE A 44 -8.59 6.61 -1.57
N PRO A 45 -9.73 6.52 -0.86
CA PRO A 45 -10.70 7.62 -0.83
C PRO A 45 -10.00 8.92 -0.42
N GLY A 46 -10.22 9.98 -1.20
CA GLY A 46 -9.57 11.28 -0.99
C GLY A 46 -8.32 11.51 -1.83
N GLU A 47 -7.70 10.49 -2.38
CA GLU A 47 -6.66 10.68 -3.40
C GLU A 47 -7.29 11.17 -4.70
N PRO A 48 -6.65 12.13 -5.41
CA PRO A 48 -7.23 12.72 -6.62
C PRO A 48 -7.17 11.80 -7.83
N ALA A 49 -6.37 10.73 -7.79
CA ALA A 49 -6.13 9.83 -8.90
C ALA A 49 -5.64 8.47 -8.43
N ALA A 50 -5.54 7.52 -9.35
CA ALA A 50 -4.96 6.21 -9.07
C ALA A 50 -3.55 6.34 -8.52
N SER A 51 -3.21 5.50 -7.55
CA SER A 51 -1.88 5.45 -6.94
C SER A 51 -1.25 4.06 -7.00
N LEU A 52 -2.04 3.03 -7.25
CA LEU A 52 -1.58 1.64 -7.30
C LEU A 52 -2.29 0.86 -8.40
N GLU A 53 -1.56 0.02 -9.10
CA GLU A 53 -2.10 -0.95 -10.05
C GLU A 53 -1.63 -2.35 -9.65
N LEU A 54 -2.57 -3.30 -9.65
CA LEU A 54 -2.27 -4.72 -9.47
C LEU A 54 -2.45 -5.43 -10.80
N VAL A 55 -1.48 -6.26 -11.18
CA VAL A 55 -1.49 -6.98 -12.46
C VAL A 55 -1.45 -8.48 -12.19
N HIS A 56 -2.43 -9.19 -12.73
CA HIS A 56 -2.44 -10.65 -12.73
C HIS A 56 -2.15 -11.17 -14.13
N ARG A 57 -1.06 -11.92 -14.28
CA ARG A 57 -0.66 -12.59 -15.53
C ARG A 57 -0.60 -14.09 -15.27
N PRO A 58 -1.65 -14.87 -15.62
CA PRO A 58 -1.69 -16.30 -15.31
C PRO A 58 -0.49 -17.08 -15.84
N ALA A 59 0.02 -16.69 -17.02
CA ALA A 59 1.15 -17.37 -17.64
C ALA A 59 2.48 -17.21 -16.88
N ASP A 60 2.59 -16.18 -16.05
CA ASP A 60 3.84 -15.89 -15.31
C ASP A 60 3.92 -16.63 -13.97
N GLY A 61 2.87 -17.34 -13.58
CA GLY A 61 2.84 -18.14 -12.38
C GLY A 61 2.87 -17.34 -11.09
N ARG A 62 3.27 -18.00 -10.01
CA ARG A 62 3.34 -17.41 -8.67
C ARG A 62 4.36 -16.27 -8.62
N VAL A 63 4.02 -15.21 -7.89
CA VAL A 63 4.92 -14.08 -7.66
C VAL A 63 6.08 -14.49 -6.75
N ASP A 64 7.27 -14.06 -7.19
CA ASP A 64 8.47 -14.02 -6.36
C ASP A 64 8.87 -12.55 -6.27
N VAL A 65 8.72 -11.94 -5.09
CA VAL A 65 9.02 -10.52 -4.89
C VAL A 65 10.52 -10.24 -5.08
N GLY A 66 11.37 -11.20 -4.71
CA GLY A 66 12.81 -11.03 -4.83
C GLY A 66 13.36 -9.96 -3.89
N SER A 67 14.53 -9.43 -4.24
CA SER A 67 15.27 -8.47 -3.40
C SER A 67 15.23 -7.02 -3.91
N GLY A 68 14.60 -6.78 -5.05
CA GLY A 68 14.61 -5.46 -5.69
C GLY A 68 13.52 -4.51 -5.20
N PHE A 69 12.40 -5.04 -4.74
CA PHE A 69 11.31 -4.25 -4.18
C PHE A 69 11.50 -4.13 -2.67
N ASP A 70 11.51 -2.91 -2.14
CA ASP A 70 11.61 -2.71 -0.69
C ASP A 70 10.24 -2.67 -0.03
N HIS A 71 9.45 -1.63 -0.25
CA HIS A 71 8.11 -1.55 0.34
C HIS A 71 7.25 -0.48 -0.34
N LEU A 72 5.95 -0.56 -0.10
CA LEU A 72 4.98 0.49 -0.34
C LEU A 72 4.79 1.27 0.97
N ALA A 73 4.88 2.58 0.94
CA ALA A 73 4.63 3.43 2.11
C ALA A 73 3.26 4.12 1.99
N ILE A 74 2.50 4.08 3.07
CA ILE A 74 1.15 4.65 3.16
C ILE A 74 1.09 5.56 4.37
N GLN A 75 0.60 6.79 4.19
CA GLN A 75 0.36 7.71 5.28
C GLN A 75 -0.99 7.43 5.93
N ALA A 76 -1.03 7.42 7.25
CA ALA A 76 -2.24 7.33 8.06
C ALA A 76 -2.35 8.57 8.94
N ASP A 77 -3.58 9.08 9.12
CA ASP A 77 -3.81 10.27 9.96
C ASP A 77 -3.63 9.95 11.45
N THR A 78 -4.20 8.84 11.90
CA THR A 78 -4.08 8.35 13.28
C THR A 78 -3.76 6.86 13.24
N LEU A 79 -2.49 6.53 13.41
CA LEU A 79 -2.02 5.16 13.20
C LEU A 79 -2.64 4.17 14.21
N THR A 80 -2.82 4.56 15.46
CA THR A 80 -3.44 3.71 16.47
C THR A 80 -4.86 3.28 16.06
N ASP A 81 -5.66 4.22 15.57
CA ASP A 81 -7.02 3.94 15.09
C ASP A 81 -7.00 3.09 13.82
N THR A 82 -6.06 3.39 12.93
CA THR A 82 -5.86 2.61 11.70
C THR A 82 -5.52 1.15 12.02
N LEU A 83 -4.56 0.91 12.92
CA LEU A 83 -4.17 -0.46 13.30
C LEU A 83 -5.33 -1.24 13.91
N LYS A 84 -6.16 -0.58 14.73
CA LYS A 84 -7.36 -1.20 15.29
C LYS A 84 -8.34 -1.58 14.18
N ALA A 85 -8.63 -0.67 13.26
CA ALA A 85 -9.53 -0.94 12.14
C ALA A 85 -9.04 -2.06 11.23
N LEU A 86 -7.74 -2.10 10.95
CA LEU A 86 -7.13 -3.16 10.13
C LEU A 86 -7.22 -4.52 10.80
N THR A 87 -6.99 -4.59 12.11
CA THR A 87 -7.16 -5.82 12.90
C THR A 87 -8.61 -6.30 12.86
N GLU A 88 -9.56 -5.39 13.02
CA GLU A 88 -10.99 -5.69 12.92
C GLU A 88 -11.40 -6.18 11.53
N ALA A 89 -10.69 -5.71 10.49
CA ALA A 89 -10.89 -6.15 9.10
C ALA A 89 -10.19 -7.49 8.78
N GLY A 90 -9.51 -8.10 9.75
CA GLY A 90 -8.85 -9.39 9.58
C GLY A 90 -7.41 -9.33 9.11
N LEU A 91 -6.80 -8.16 9.05
CA LEU A 91 -5.38 -8.00 8.75
C LEU A 91 -4.54 -8.13 10.02
N GLU A 92 -3.23 -8.33 9.84
CA GLU A 92 -2.31 -8.57 10.95
C GLU A 92 -1.17 -7.54 10.92
N PRO A 93 -1.44 -6.26 11.25
CA PRO A 93 -0.38 -5.25 11.33
C PRO A 93 0.58 -5.57 12.47
N GLY A 94 1.84 -5.24 12.27
CA GLY A 94 2.87 -5.33 13.30
C GLY A 94 2.67 -4.29 14.41
N PRO A 95 3.53 -4.31 15.43
CA PRO A 95 3.44 -3.37 16.54
C PRO A 95 3.75 -1.95 16.09
N LEU A 96 3.24 -0.98 16.85
CA LEU A 96 3.57 0.43 16.68
C LEU A 96 5.06 0.63 17.00
N GLN A 97 5.77 1.34 16.14
CA GLN A 97 7.19 1.61 16.27
C GLN A 97 7.48 3.11 16.17
N TYR A 98 8.60 3.53 16.73
CA TYR A 98 9.11 4.90 16.70
C TYR A 98 10.55 4.88 16.20
N PRO A 99 10.80 4.67 14.90
CA PRO A 99 12.17 4.45 14.41
C PRO A 99 13.10 5.64 14.61
N GLY A 100 12.57 6.86 14.64
CA GLY A 100 13.32 8.10 14.90
C GLY A 100 13.16 8.63 16.33
N GLY A 101 12.62 7.84 17.26
CA GLY A 101 12.36 8.28 18.64
C GLY A 101 10.96 8.84 18.85
N PRO A 102 10.62 9.24 20.10
CA PRO A 102 9.23 9.59 20.45
C PRO A 102 8.70 10.87 19.77
N ASP A 103 9.58 11.71 19.28
CA ASP A 103 9.19 12.95 18.57
C ASP A 103 9.17 12.80 17.05
N GLY A 104 9.53 11.62 16.56
CA GLY A 104 9.51 11.29 15.13
C GLY A 104 8.21 10.64 14.67
N PRO A 105 8.18 10.18 13.42
CA PRO A 105 7.03 9.47 12.90
C PRO A 105 6.78 8.16 13.64
N LYS A 106 5.51 7.76 13.69
CA LYS A 106 5.09 6.43 14.11
C LYS A 106 4.96 5.55 12.90
N THR A 107 5.37 4.29 13.02
CA THR A 107 5.26 3.34 11.91
C THR A 107 4.70 2.00 12.38
N SER A 108 4.15 1.27 11.42
CA SER A 108 3.78 -0.14 11.56
C SER A 108 3.90 -0.81 10.19
N TRP A 109 3.98 -2.12 10.18
CA TRP A 109 4.22 -2.88 8.96
C TRP A 109 3.17 -3.93 8.72
N LEU A 110 2.87 -4.14 7.43
CA LEU A 110 2.04 -5.23 6.92
C LEU A 110 2.82 -5.98 5.85
N THR A 111 2.41 -7.21 5.61
CA THR A 111 2.86 -7.99 4.46
C THR A 111 1.61 -8.44 3.69
N ASP A 112 1.58 -8.20 2.39
CA ASP A 112 0.47 -8.59 1.55
C ASP A 112 0.48 -10.10 1.24
N PRO A 113 -0.56 -10.66 0.58
CA PRO A 113 -0.63 -12.10 0.29
C PRO A 113 0.53 -12.67 -0.53
N ASP A 114 1.23 -11.84 -1.30
CA ASP A 114 2.36 -12.26 -2.13
C ASP A 114 3.72 -11.99 -1.49
N GLY A 115 3.76 -11.35 -0.32
CA GLY A 115 4.98 -11.02 0.36
C GLY A 115 5.46 -9.58 0.15
N TYR A 116 4.71 -8.73 -0.54
CA TYR A 116 5.02 -7.31 -0.65
C TYR A 116 4.85 -6.64 0.71
N ARG A 117 5.89 -5.92 1.13
CA ARG A 117 5.88 -5.23 2.41
C ARG A 117 5.25 -3.85 2.30
N ILE A 118 4.51 -3.46 3.32
CA ILE A 118 3.80 -2.17 3.38
C ILE A 118 4.14 -1.51 4.71
N GLU A 119 4.61 -0.27 4.64
CA GLU A 119 4.85 0.57 5.81
C GLU A 119 3.69 1.55 5.97
N LEU A 120 3.14 1.60 7.17
CA LEU A 120 2.15 2.62 7.55
C LEU A 120 2.87 3.69 8.36
N VAL A 121 2.65 4.96 8.04
CA VAL A 121 3.36 6.08 8.64
C VAL A 121 2.37 7.13 9.12
N GLU A 122 2.50 7.56 10.39
CA GLU A 122 1.84 8.75 10.91
C GLU A 122 2.91 9.81 11.19
N TRP A 123 2.76 10.99 10.59
CA TRP A 123 3.69 12.09 10.82
C TRP A 123 3.52 12.69 12.22
N PRO A 124 4.58 13.29 12.79
CA PRO A 124 4.47 14.02 14.05
C PRO A 124 3.47 15.16 13.96
N SER A 125 2.90 15.54 15.10
CA SER A 125 1.95 16.67 15.19
C SER A 125 2.56 17.94 14.58
N GLY A 126 1.80 18.59 13.71
CA GLY A 126 2.23 19.80 13.01
C GLY A 126 3.00 19.57 11.72
N HIS A 127 3.38 18.34 11.41
CA HIS A 127 3.98 18.02 10.12
C HIS A 127 2.88 18.03 9.03
N PRO A 128 3.13 18.67 7.87
CA PRO A 128 2.18 18.59 6.75
C PRO A 128 2.11 17.17 6.17
N ASP A 129 1.09 16.92 5.38
CA ASP A 129 1.00 15.67 4.64
C ASP A 129 2.15 15.54 3.63
N ASP A 130 2.43 14.31 3.27
CA ASP A 130 3.45 13.96 2.28
C ASP A 130 4.88 14.27 2.73
N ILE A 131 5.83 13.89 1.89
CA ILE A 131 7.24 14.23 2.01
C ILE A 131 7.57 15.24 0.93
N THR A 132 8.13 16.36 1.33
CA THR A 132 8.50 17.44 0.42
C THR A 132 9.97 17.82 0.57
N ALA A 133 10.47 18.67 -0.33
CA ALA A 133 11.83 19.18 -0.22
C ALA A 133 12.10 19.91 1.11
N ALA A 134 11.07 20.47 1.73
CA ALA A 134 11.18 21.16 2.99
C ALA A 134 11.61 20.25 4.16
N ASP A 135 11.33 18.94 4.05
CA ASP A 135 11.69 17.95 5.07
C ASP A 135 13.21 17.71 5.14
N PHE A 136 13.95 18.15 4.14
CA PHE A 136 15.38 17.91 4.00
C PHE A 136 16.23 19.19 4.06
N SER A 137 15.65 20.31 4.37
CA SER A 137 16.36 21.60 4.43
C SER A 137 16.79 22.00 5.84
#